data_6d80566d85e111a22543cd6a03decc05
#
_entry.id   6d80566d85e111a22543cd6a03decc05
#
_cell.length_a   1.000
_cell.length_b   1.000
_cell.length_c   1.000
_cell.angle_alpha   90.00
_cell.angle_beta   90.00
_cell.angle_gamma   90.00
#
_symmetry.space_group_name_H-M   'P 1'
#
loop_
_entity.id
_entity.type
_entity.pdbx_description
1 polymer ?
#
loop_
_entity_poly.entity_id
_entity_poly.type
_entity_poly.pdbx_seq_one_letter_code
_entity_poly.pdbx_strand_id
1 'polypeptide(L)'
;MTDLQMTLTNTAGVSSVMSLWVFIVSNFTGSKSRLKERSIKLGNWVMLIGFLCLSAAIITRGIEAERFPLSNLYESLLWFAWATMGGFIYVSRAYGIYQLGWLASLTAIIFFFYGNCLPQSQHDIMPLVPALVSYWRWIHVPPLIVSYAMFFLAGLSGLLNLYQSGRKVTLGIMILTIAMASTAIGLGTFSDKVEVYILQLMFVGSSLVGTVLGFLSLKKVDAAKSADTEAVKRAAMYDDVGYRCVA
;
A
#
# COMPACT_ATOMS: atom_id res chain seq x y z
N MET A 1 -3.22 13.53 21.64
CA MET A 1 -4.14 12.59 20.93
C MET A 1 -5.21 12.16 21.92
N THR A 2 -6.49 12.29 21.60
CA THR A 2 -7.58 11.83 22.49
C THR A 2 -7.63 10.31 22.57
N ASP A 3 -8.16 9.79 23.70
CA ASP A 3 -8.34 8.33 23.87
C ASP A 3 -9.21 7.73 22.75
N LEU A 4 -10.21 8.49 22.29
CA LEU A 4 -11.06 8.08 21.18
C LEU A 4 -10.29 7.92 19.87
N GLN A 5 -9.45 8.90 19.50
CA GLN A 5 -8.62 8.80 18.28
C GLN A 5 -7.69 7.60 18.35
N MET A 6 -7.03 7.41 19.48
CA MET A 6 -6.13 6.28 19.69
C MET A 6 -6.86 4.95 19.57
N THR A 7 -8.03 4.82 20.18
CA THR A 7 -8.87 3.61 20.10
C THR A 7 -9.30 3.33 18.66
N LEU A 8 -9.76 4.34 17.92
CA LEU A 8 -10.19 4.19 16.53
C LEU A 8 -9.02 3.81 15.60
N THR A 9 -7.86 4.44 15.77
CA THR A 9 -6.66 4.12 14.98
C THR A 9 -6.16 2.71 15.27
N ASN A 10 -6.11 2.32 16.54
CA ASN A 10 -5.71 0.96 16.94
C ASN A 10 -6.70 -0.08 16.42
N THR A 11 -8.01 0.19 16.47
CA THR A 11 -9.04 -0.69 15.91
C THR A 11 -8.86 -0.86 14.40
N ALA A 12 -8.54 0.20 13.68
CA ALA A 12 -8.23 0.12 12.25
C ALA A 12 -6.97 -0.71 11.98
N GLY A 13 -5.92 -0.55 12.79
CA GLY A 13 -4.70 -1.36 12.72
C GLY A 13 -4.97 -2.84 12.96
N VAL A 14 -5.69 -3.18 14.04
CA VAL A 14 -6.08 -4.55 14.37
C VAL A 14 -6.97 -5.15 13.26
N SER A 15 -7.91 -4.39 12.73
CA SER A 15 -8.75 -4.83 11.60
C SER A 15 -7.90 -5.16 10.36
N SER A 16 -6.86 -4.38 10.09
CA SER A 16 -5.93 -4.66 9.00
C SER A 16 -5.18 -5.97 9.19
N VAL A 17 -4.73 -6.25 10.42
CA VAL A 17 -4.08 -7.53 10.78
C VAL A 17 -5.05 -8.70 10.61
N MET A 18 -6.27 -8.58 11.13
CA MET A 18 -7.29 -9.61 10.98
C MET A 18 -7.64 -9.85 9.51
N SER A 19 -7.79 -8.78 8.73
CA SER A 19 -8.06 -8.85 7.30
C SER A 19 -6.93 -9.56 6.56
N LEU A 20 -5.66 -9.28 6.88
CA LEU A 20 -4.49 -9.96 6.33
C LEU A 20 -4.59 -11.47 6.53
N TRP A 21 -4.82 -11.93 7.76
CA TRP A 21 -4.92 -13.35 8.07
C TRP A 21 -6.08 -14.02 7.33
N VAL A 22 -7.24 -13.38 7.28
CA VAL A 22 -8.40 -13.91 6.56
C VAL A 22 -8.12 -14.05 5.06
N PHE A 23 -7.46 -13.07 4.42
CA PHE A 23 -7.07 -13.16 3.02
C PHE A 23 -5.98 -14.19 2.77
N ILE A 24 -5.01 -14.34 3.68
CA ILE A 24 -4.00 -15.40 3.60
C ILE A 24 -4.70 -16.78 3.64
N VAL A 25 -5.57 -17.02 4.59
CA VAL A 25 -6.34 -18.27 4.69
C VAL A 25 -7.15 -18.53 3.41
N SER A 26 -7.77 -17.48 2.84
CA SER A 26 -8.51 -17.62 1.59
C SER A 26 -7.64 -18.07 0.41
N ASN A 27 -6.36 -17.70 0.38
CA ASN A 27 -5.41 -18.09 -0.67
C ASN A 27 -4.99 -19.57 -0.55
N PHE A 28 -4.93 -20.12 0.67
CA PHE A 28 -4.63 -21.53 0.89
C PHE A 28 -5.85 -22.45 0.76
N THR A 29 -7.06 -21.89 0.72
CA THR A 29 -8.28 -22.66 0.58
C THR A 29 -8.53 -22.99 -0.90
N GLY A 30 -8.89 -24.24 -1.21
CA GLY A 30 -9.11 -24.71 -2.58
C GLY A 30 -10.11 -23.84 -3.37
N SER A 31 -9.85 -23.70 -4.66
CA SER A 31 -10.51 -22.72 -5.56
C SER A 31 -12.05 -22.80 -5.59
N LYS A 32 -12.64 -23.99 -5.39
CA LYS A 32 -14.10 -24.24 -5.44
C LYS A 32 -14.76 -24.34 -4.06
N SER A 33 -14.06 -24.01 -2.98
CA SER A 33 -14.59 -24.17 -1.62
C SER A 33 -15.50 -23.02 -1.24
N ARG A 34 -16.67 -23.33 -0.64
CA ARG A 34 -17.55 -22.35 0.01
C ARG A 34 -16.83 -21.57 1.12
N LEU A 35 -15.81 -22.17 1.73
CA LEU A 35 -14.98 -21.53 2.74
C LEU A 35 -14.19 -20.35 2.15
N LYS A 36 -13.64 -20.53 0.94
CA LYS A 36 -12.92 -19.46 0.24
C LYS A 36 -13.79 -18.22 0.03
N GLU A 37 -15.00 -18.41 -0.48
CA GLU A 37 -15.94 -17.31 -0.72
C GLU A 37 -16.33 -16.60 0.59
N ARG A 38 -16.59 -17.38 1.65
CA ARG A 38 -16.89 -16.83 2.98
C ARG A 38 -15.71 -16.04 3.55
N SER A 39 -14.49 -16.57 3.45
CA SER A 39 -13.28 -15.89 3.90
C SER A 39 -13.06 -14.58 3.15
N ILE A 40 -13.23 -14.56 1.83
CA ILE A 40 -13.13 -13.34 1.03
C ILE A 40 -14.16 -12.29 1.50
N LYS A 41 -15.41 -12.68 1.65
CA LYS A 41 -16.47 -11.78 2.15
C LYS A 41 -16.12 -11.25 3.54
N LEU A 42 -15.68 -12.12 4.44
CA LEU A 42 -15.27 -11.73 5.79
C LEU A 42 -14.08 -10.76 5.76
N GLY A 43 -13.04 -11.04 4.98
CA GLY A 43 -11.88 -10.16 4.83
C GLY A 43 -12.26 -8.77 4.34
N ASN A 44 -13.17 -8.68 3.37
CA ASN A 44 -13.70 -7.40 2.87
C ASN A 44 -14.51 -6.65 3.94
N TRP A 45 -15.33 -7.33 4.73
CA TRP A 45 -16.08 -6.71 5.82
C TRP A 45 -15.16 -6.19 6.92
N VAL A 46 -14.17 -6.99 7.32
CA VAL A 46 -13.18 -6.58 8.32
C VAL A 46 -12.37 -5.37 7.83
N MET A 47 -11.94 -5.38 6.56
CA MET A 47 -11.27 -4.23 5.94
C MET A 47 -12.16 -2.98 5.92
N LEU A 48 -13.45 -3.14 5.61
CA LEU A 48 -14.41 -2.04 5.60
C LEU A 48 -14.59 -1.43 6.99
N ILE A 49 -14.69 -2.27 8.04
CA ILE A 49 -14.78 -1.81 9.43
C ILE A 49 -13.52 -0.99 9.76
N GLY A 50 -12.33 -1.50 9.46
CA GLY A 50 -11.07 -0.78 9.67
C GLY A 50 -11.03 0.56 8.92
N PHE A 51 -11.48 0.59 7.67
CA PHE A 51 -11.58 1.81 6.87
C PHE A 51 -12.53 2.85 7.50
N LEU A 52 -13.69 2.42 8.00
CA LEU A 52 -14.64 3.30 8.66
C LEU A 52 -14.10 3.82 10.00
N CYS A 53 -13.45 2.97 10.79
CA CYS A 53 -12.78 3.40 12.03
C CYS A 53 -11.68 4.42 11.75
N LEU A 54 -10.85 4.19 10.73
CA LEU A 54 -9.81 5.12 10.34
C LEU A 54 -10.37 6.43 9.79
N SER A 55 -11.47 6.38 9.05
CA SER A 55 -12.20 7.58 8.61
C SER A 55 -12.67 8.40 9.79
N ALA A 56 -13.28 7.76 10.79
CA ALA A 56 -13.70 8.41 12.02
C ALA A 56 -12.50 9.01 12.79
N ALA A 57 -11.37 8.30 12.88
CA ALA A 57 -10.15 8.80 13.52
C ALA A 57 -9.59 10.06 12.82
N ILE A 58 -9.58 10.08 11.50
CA ILE A 58 -9.13 11.22 10.70
C ILE A 58 -10.08 12.41 10.88
N ILE A 59 -11.40 12.17 10.88
CA ILE A 59 -12.41 13.22 11.06
C ILE A 59 -12.31 13.80 12.47
N THR A 60 -12.27 13.00 13.53
CA THR A 60 -12.14 13.47 14.91
C THR A 60 -10.86 14.25 15.10
N ARG A 61 -9.74 13.81 14.50
CA ARG A 61 -8.49 14.55 14.54
C ARG A 61 -8.60 15.90 13.83
N GLY A 62 -9.29 15.97 12.70
CA GLY A 62 -9.53 17.22 11.98
C GLY A 62 -10.37 18.22 12.77
N ILE A 63 -11.41 17.74 13.46
CA ILE A 63 -12.26 18.55 14.32
C ILE A 63 -11.45 19.11 15.51
N GLU A 64 -10.67 18.24 16.18
CA GLU A 64 -9.86 18.63 17.33
C GLU A 64 -8.71 19.59 16.96
N ALA A 65 -8.14 19.41 15.78
CA ALA A 65 -7.09 20.29 15.27
C ALA A 65 -7.62 21.60 14.65
N GLU A 66 -8.94 21.74 14.51
CA GLU A 66 -9.62 22.85 13.80
C GLU A 66 -9.06 23.07 12.39
N ARG A 67 -8.53 22.01 11.78
CA ARG A 67 -7.90 22.02 10.47
C ARG A 67 -7.87 20.65 9.84
N PHE A 68 -7.63 20.61 8.52
CA PHE A 68 -7.42 19.35 7.82
C PHE A 68 -6.15 18.67 8.34
N PRO A 69 -6.23 17.40 8.80
CA PRO A 69 -5.12 16.70 9.44
C PRO A 69 -4.13 16.17 8.41
N LEU A 70 -3.28 17.04 7.89
CA LEU A 70 -2.20 16.78 6.94
C LEU A 70 -1.02 17.73 7.18
N SER A 71 -0.51 17.75 8.40
CA SER A 71 0.55 18.67 8.78
C SER A 71 1.85 17.99 9.15
N ASN A 72 1.83 16.71 9.46
CA ASN A 72 3.00 15.95 9.87
C ASN A 72 3.00 14.55 9.22
N LEU A 73 4.09 13.82 9.42
CA LEU A 73 4.29 12.50 8.84
C LEU A 73 3.26 11.48 9.36
N TYR A 74 2.92 11.53 10.65
CA TYR A 74 1.93 10.64 11.25
C TYR A 74 0.56 10.78 10.55
N GLU A 75 0.08 12.01 10.40
CA GLU A 75 -1.17 12.31 9.71
C GLU A 75 -1.15 11.82 8.25
N SER A 76 -0.02 12.02 7.56
CA SER A 76 0.15 11.54 6.18
C SER A 76 0.09 10.02 6.08
N LEU A 77 0.69 9.29 7.04
CA LEU A 77 0.63 7.82 7.07
C LEU A 77 -0.80 7.30 7.28
N LEU A 78 -1.59 7.97 8.14
CA LEU A 78 -3.00 7.62 8.32
C LEU A 78 -3.79 7.80 7.00
N TRP A 79 -3.52 8.89 6.28
CA TRP A 79 -4.15 9.14 4.98
C TRP A 79 -3.73 8.13 3.91
N PHE A 80 -2.45 7.71 3.87
CA PHE A 80 -1.99 6.66 2.96
C PHE A 80 -2.62 5.30 3.29
N ALA A 81 -2.71 4.95 4.58
CA ALA A 81 -3.42 3.74 5.01
C ALA A 81 -4.89 3.80 4.58
N TRP A 82 -5.57 4.91 4.82
CA TRP A 82 -6.95 5.15 4.46
C TRP A 82 -7.18 5.01 2.94
N ALA A 83 -6.37 5.68 2.13
CA ALA A 83 -6.48 5.65 0.68
C ALA A 83 -6.19 4.25 0.11
N THR A 84 -5.23 3.50 0.69
CA THR A 84 -4.92 2.12 0.29
C THR A 84 -6.08 1.18 0.62
N MET A 85 -6.65 1.27 1.83
CA MET A 85 -7.79 0.46 2.24
C MET A 85 -9.04 0.77 1.39
N GLY A 86 -9.33 2.06 1.20
CA GLY A 86 -10.46 2.51 0.37
C GLY A 86 -10.31 2.13 -1.10
N GLY A 87 -9.12 2.33 -1.66
CA GLY A 87 -8.77 1.94 -3.02
C GLY A 87 -8.92 0.43 -3.24
N PHE A 88 -8.44 -0.40 -2.31
CA PHE A 88 -8.65 -1.85 -2.37
C PHE A 88 -10.13 -2.22 -2.31
N ILE A 89 -10.90 -1.63 -1.39
CA ILE A 89 -12.35 -1.87 -1.29
C ILE A 89 -13.06 -1.53 -2.61
N TYR A 90 -12.67 -0.43 -3.26
CA TYR A 90 -13.19 -0.05 -4.57
C TYR A 90 -12.80 -1.07 -5.63
N VAL A 91 -11.52 -1.38 -5.79
CA VAL A 91 -10.99 -2.32 -6.80
C VAL A 91 -11.58 -3.72 -6.60
N SER A 92 -11.68 -4.20 -5.37
CA SER A 92 -12.24 -5.52 -5.09
C SER A 92 -13.71 -5.64 -5.47
N ARG A 93 -14.49 -4.58 -5.28
CA ARG A 93 -15.92 -4.56 -5.65
C ARG A 93 -16.14 -4.34 -7.15
N ALA A 94 -15.37 -3.42 -7.75
CA ALA A 94 -15.53 -3.06 -9.16
C ALA A 94 -15.04 -4.17 -10.11
N TYR A 95 -13.95 -4.86 -9.73
CA TYR A 95 -13.27 -5.80 -10.62
C TYR A 95 -13.21 -7.25 -10.09
N GLY A 96 -13.71 -7.51 -8.89
CA GLY A 96 -13.70 -8.85 -8.29
C GLY A 96 -12.33 -9.38 -7.90
N ILE A 97 -11.31 -8.51 -7.77
CA ILE A 97 -9.93 -8.90 -7.49
C ILE A 97 -9.66 -8.92 -5.99
N TYR A 98 -10.09 -9.99 -5.35
CA TYR A 98 -9.92 -10.17 -3.90
C TYR A 98 -8.53 -10.62 -3.49
N GLN A 99 -7.74 -11.16 -4.43
CA GLN A 99 -6.40 -11.66 -4.15
C GLN A 99 -5.41 -10.54 -3.82
N LEU A 100 -5.72 -9.28 -4.18
CA LEU A 100 -4.96 -8.10 -3.79
C LEU A 100 -5.12 -7.78 -2.29
N GLY A 101 -6.14 -8.35 -1.63
CA GLY A 101 -6.51 -7.99 -0.26
C GLY A 101 -5.42 -8.21 0.78
N TRP A 102 -4.64 -9.31 0.69
CA TRP A 102 -3.54 -9.55 1.63
C TRP A 102 -2.40 -8.53 1.47
N LEU A 103 -2.11 -8.10 0.23
CA LEU A 103 -1.11 -7.06 -0.03
C LEU A 103 -1.57 -5.68 0.46
N ALA A 104 -2.82 -5.33 0.19
CA ALA A 104 -3.40 -4.07 0.68
C ALA A 104 -3.44 -4.03 2.21
N SER A 105 -3.82 -5.14 2.87
CA SER A 105 -3.79 -5.26 4.34
C SER A 105 -2.37 -5.13 4.89
N LEU A 106 -1.40 -5.82 4.29
CA LEU A 106 0.01 -5.73 4.69
C LEU A 106 0.54 -4.29 4.57
N THR A 107 0.19 -3.60 3.50
CA THR A 107 0.57 -2.20 3.31
C THR A 107 -0.02 -1.29 4.38
N ALA A 108 -1.31 -1.45 4.69
CA ALA A 108 -1.95 -0.69 5.76
C ALA A 108 -1.25 -0.96 7.11
N ILE A 109 -0.90 -2.21 7.41
CA ILE A 109 -0.17 -2.58 8.62
C ILE A 109 1.19 -1.88 8.68
N ILE A 110 1.93 -1.83 7.57
CA ILE A 110 3.21 -1.14 7.49
C ILE A 110 3.05 0.35 7.83
N PHE A 111 2.04 1.02 7.29
CA PHE A 111 1.76 2.42 7.61
C PHE A 111 1.40 2.62 9.09
N PHE A 112 0.56 1.77 9.66
CA PHE A 112 0.23 1.83 11.09
C PHE A 112 1.44 1.55 11.97
N PHE A 113 2.24 0.52 11.63
CA PHE A 113 3.45 0.18 12.38
C PHE A 113 4.45 1.34 12.36
N TYR A 114 4.73 1.88 11.19
CA TYR A 114 5.65 3.01 11.05
C TYR A 114 5.10 4.26 11.78
N GLY A 115 3.80 4.54 11.68
CA GLY A 115 3.15 5.58 12.44
C GLY A 115 3.36 5.44 13.94
N ASN A 116 3.20 4.24 14.49
CA ASN A 116 3.40 3.97 15.92
C ASN A 116 4.87 4.06 16.35
N CYS A 117 5.83 3.87 15.45
CA CYS A 117 7.25 4.03 15.73
C CYS A 117 7.71 5.50 15.76
N LEU A 118 6.88 6.45 15.32
CA LEU A 118 7.23 7.86 15.34
C LEU A 118 7.30 8.41 16.77
N PRO A 119 8.14 9.44 17.02
CA PRO A 119 8.19 10.12 18.30
C PRO A 119 6.83 10.69 18.71
N GLN A 120 6.56 10.79 20.01
CA GLN A 120 5.31 11.31 20.56
C GLN A 120 4.97 12.72 20.02
N SER A 121 5.97 13.55 19.76
CA SER A 121 5.79 14.87 19.15
C SER A 121 5.10 14.84 17.80
N GLN A 122 5.19 13.74 17.03
CA GLN A 122 4.50 13.57 15.75
C GLN A 122 3.03 13.14 15.94
N HIS A 123 2.69 12.57 17.09
CA HIS A 123 1.32 12.18 17.42
C HIS A 123 0.50 13.38 17.93
N ASP A 124 1.17 14.39 18.51
CA ASP A 124 0.51 15.56 19.04
C ASP A 124 0.04 16.50 17.91
N ILE A 125 -1.02 17.26 18.20
CA ILE A 125 -1.55 18.27 17.29
C ILE A 125 -0.70 19.54 17.47
N MET A 126 0.25 19.72 16.55
CA MET A 126 1.10 20.92 16.55
C MET A 126 0.51 22.07 15.72
N PRO A 127 0.84 23.32 16.04
CA PRO A 127 0.47 24.46 15.20
C PRO A 127 0.99 24.30 13.78
N LEU A 128 0.23 24.80 12.81
CA LEU A 128 0.61 24.73 11.41
C LEU A 128 1.83 25.61 11.15
N VAL A 129 2.85 25.05 10.49
CA VAL A 129 3.97 25.88 10.01
C VAL A 129 3.48 26.84 8.92
N PRO A 130 3.99 28.09 8.83
CA PRO A 130 3.52 29.11 7.89
C PRO A 130 3.48 28.64 6.43
N ALA A 131 4.42 27.79 6.02
CA ALA A 131 4.47 27.21 4.67
C ALA A 131 3.25 26.34 4.32
N LEU A 132 2.53 25.81 5.31
CA LEU A 132 1.36 24.95 5.13
C LEU A 132 0.03 25.71 5.27
N VAL A 133 0.03 27.01 5.53
CA VAL A 133 -1.16 27.87 5.73
C VAL A 133 -1.75 28.31 4.37
N SER A 134 -1.79 27.44 3.37
CA SER A 134 -2.40 27.75 2.08
C SER A 134 -3.67 26.94 1.88
N TYR A 135 -4.77 27.58 1.43
CA TYR A 135 -6.00 26.87 1.07
C TYR A 135 -5.76 25.88 -0.09
N TRP A 136 -4.77 26.15 -0.95
CA TRP A 136 -4.38 25.28 -2.06
C TRP A 136 -4.02 23.86 -1.63
N ARG A 137 -3.49 23.70 -0.41
CA ARG A 137 -3.21 22.39 0.18
C ARG A 137 -4.43 21.48 0.25
N TRP A 138 -5.60 22.02 0.54
CA TRP A 138 -6.85 21.24 0.67
C TRP A 138 -7.34 20.67 -0.64
N ILE A 139 -7.02 21.34 -1.74
CA ILE A 139 -7.43 20.94 -3.09
C ILE A 139 -6.39 20.00 -3.69
N HIS A 140 -5.11 20.20 -3.41
CA HIS A 140 -4.02 19.53 -4.08
C HIS A 140 -3.59 18.23 -3.39
N VAL A 141 -3.45 18.21 -2.06
CA VAL A 141 -2.84 17.09 -1.34
C VAL A 141 -3.74 15.85 -1.25
N PRO A 142 -5.05 15.92 -0.93
CA PRO A 142 -5.88 14.74 -0.85
C PRO A 142 -5.97 13.95 -2.18
N PRO A 143 -6.19 14.57 -3.35
CA PRO A 143 -6.16 13.85 -4.62
C PRO A 143 -4.81 13.19 -4.90
N LEU A 144 -3.69 13.83 -4.54
CA LEU A 144 -2.35 13.23 -4.69
C LEU A 144 -2.20 11.96 -3.86
N ILE A 145 -2.64 11.97 -2.59
CA ILE A 145 -2.57 10.77 -1.73
C ILE A 145 -3.39 9.64 -2.32
N VAL A 146 -4.61 9.92 -2.78
CA VAL A 146 -5.45 8.91 -3.45
C VAL A 146 -4.76 8.39 -4.71
N SER A 147 -4.20 9.27 -5.54
CA SER A 147 -3.46 8.89 -6.74
C SER A 147 -2.27 7.98 -6.42
N TYR A 148 -1.46 8.32 -5.41
CA TYR A 148 -0.34 7.49 -4.98
C TYR A 148 -0.79 6.12 -4.48
N ALA A 149 -1.89 6.04 -3.73
CA ALA A 149 -2.44 4.78 -3.29
C ALA A 149 -2.94 3.93 -4.48
N MET A 150 -3.55 4.54 -5.49
CA MET A 150 -3.99 3.83 -6.70
C MET A 150 -2.80 3.36 -7.55
N PHE A 151 -1.76 4.17 -7.74
CA PHE A 151 -0.51 3.76 -8.39
C PHE A 151 0.15 2.60 -7.64
N PHE A 152 0.14 2.64 -6.32
CA PHE A 152 0.68 1.57 -5.49
C PHE A 152 -0.12 0.26 -5.68
N LEU A 153 -1.45 0.32 -5.65
CA LEU A 153 -2.31 -0.84 -5.91
C LEU A 153 -2.13 -1.38 -7.34
N ALA A 154 -1.92 -0.50 -8.33
CA ALA A 154 -1.57 -0.90 -9.69
C ALA A 154 -0.23 -1.66 -9.73
N GLY A 155 0.79 -1.16 -9.02
CA GLY A 155 2.06 -1.86 -8.87
C GLY A 155 1.92 -3.24 -8.22
N LEU A 156 1.12 -3.34 -7.15
CA LEU A 156 0.84 -4.61 -6.49
C LEU A 156 0.10 -5.60 -7.42
N SER A 157 -0.83 -5.10 -8.26
CA SER A 157 -1.51 -5.96 -9.25
C SER A 157 -0.53 -6.47 -10.31
N GLY A 158 0.42 -5.63 -10.74
CA GLY A 158 1.52 -6.03 -11.63
C GLY A 158 2.41 -7.12 -11.02
N LEU A 159 2.74 -7.01 -9.73
CA LEU A 159 3.49 -8.04 -9.00
C LEU A 159 2.71 -9.37 -8.94
N LEU A 160 1.41 -9.33 -8.72
CA LEU A 160 0.56 -10.52 -8.75
C LEU A 160 0.49 -11.13 -10.16
N ASN A 161 0.44 -10.32 -11.21
CA ASN A 161 0.52 -10.77 -12.59
C ASN A 161 1.81 -11.56 -12.83
N LEU A 162 2.95 -11.01 -12.46
CA LEU A 162 4.26 -11.67 -12.61
C LEU A 162 4.31 -13.00 -11.85
N TYR A 163 3.79 -13.02 -10.62
CA TYR A 163 3.72 -14.25 -9.82
C TYR A 163 2.84 -15.33 -10.47
N GLN A 164 1.64 -14.95 -10.93
CA GLN A 164 0.68 -15.86 -11.58
C GLN A 164 1.20 -16.37 -12.95
N SER A 165 1.95 -15.54 -13.67
CA SER A 165 2.57 -15.89 -14.95
C SER A 165 3.80 -16.81 -14.82
N GLY A 166 4.13 -17.25 -13.59
CA GLY A 166 5.29 -18.12 -13.34
C GLY A 166 6.66 -17.43 -13.44
N ARG A 167 6.69 -16.11 -13.60
CA ARG A 167 7.92 -15.29 -13.74
C ARG A 167 8.55 -14.97 -12.38
N LYS A 168 8.75 -15.99 -11.55
CA LYS A 168 9.18 -15.85 -10.15
C LYS A 168 10.56 -15.18 -9.98
N VAL A 169 11.49 -15.47 -10.89
CA VAL A 169 12.83 -14.86 -10.85
C VAL A 169 12.76 -13.33 -11.08
N THR A 170 12.00 -12.92 -12.10
CA THR A 170 11.78 -11.51 -12.40
C THR A 170 11.10 -10.80 -11.23
N LEU A 171 10.08 -11.43 -10.64
CA LEU A 171 9.41 -10.92 -9.45
C LEU A 171 10.39 -10.76 -8.27
N GLY A 172 11.25 -11.74 -8.02
CA GLY A 172 12.26 -11.66 -6.97
C GLY A 172 13.23 -10.49 -7.15
N ILE A 173 13.72 -10.28 -8.38
CA ILE A 173 14.59 -9.16 -8.72
C ILE A 173 13.86 -7.81 -8.48
N MET A 174 12.63 -7.69 -8.94
CA MET A 174 11.85 -6.46 -8.76
C MET A 174 11.58 -6.14 -7.29
N ILE A 175 11.20 -7.14 -6.49
CA ILE A 175 10.98 -6.96 -5.04
C ILE A 175 12.29 -6.53 -4.36
N LEU A 176 13.40 -7.18 -4.69
CA LEU A 176 14.71 -6.85 -4.13
C LEU A 176 15.12 -5.42 -4.47
N THR A 177 14.94 -4.99 -5.72
CA THR A 177 15.29 -3.63 -6.15
C THR A 177 14.43 -2.56 -5.50
N ILE A 178 13.13 -2.82 -5.33
CA ILE A 178 12.21 -1.92 -4.61
C ILE A 178 12.62 -1.84 -3.13
N ALA A 179 12.93 -2.95 -2.49
CA ALA A 179 13.36 -2.99 -1.09
C ALA A 179 14.68 -2.21 -0.91
N MET A 180 15.65 -2.41 -1.78
CA MET A 180 16.91 -1.68 -1.75
C MET A 180 16.71 -0.17 -1.95
N ALA A 181 15.89 0.25 -2.90
CA ALA A 181 15.58 1.66 -3.13
C ALA A 181 14.89 2.29 -1.92
N SER A 182 13.90 1.60 -1.33
CA SER A 182 13.18 2.07 -0.15
C SER A 182 14.10 2.22 1.07
N THR A 183 15.01 1.27 1.27
CA THR A 183 16.00 1.31 2.35
C THR A 183 16.96 2.49 2.15
N ALA A 184 17.44 2.71 0.92
CA ALA A 184 18.33 3.82 0.61
C ALA A 184 17.68 5.18 0.86
N ILE A 185 16.42 5.36 0.44
CA ILE A 185 15.66 6.58 0.70
C ILE A 185 15.47 6.77 2.22
N GLY A 186 15.10 5.72 2.94
CA GLY A 186 14.91 5.77 4.39
C GLY A 186 16.21 6.18 5.14
N LEU A 187 17.34 5.61 4.77
CA LEU A 187 18.61 5.98 5.37
C LEU A 187 19.01 7.44 5.09
N GLY A 188 18.75 7.93 3.88
CA GLY A 188 19.07 9.30 3.50
C GLY A 188 18.24 10.36 4.23
N THR A 189 17.00 10.04 4.64
CA THR A 189 16.13 10.98 5.37
C THR A 189 16.56 11.19 6.83
N PHE A 190 17.40 10.30 7.38
CA PHE A 190 17.82 10.35 8.79
C PHE A 190 19.27 10.80 9.00
N SER A 191 20.00 11.16 7.94
CA SER A 191 21.41 11.50 8.06
C SER A 191 21.82 12.65 7.13
N ASP A 192 22.44 13.67 7.71
CA ASP A 192 23.02 14.81 6.98
C ASP A 192 24.46 14.57 6.49
N LYS A 193 24.97 13.34 6.62
CA LYS A 193 26.36 13.01 6.24
C LYS A 193 26.47 12.73 4.75
N VAL A 194 27.44 13.36 4.08
CA VAL A 194 27.72 13.19 2.65
C VAL A 194 27.93 11.72 2.25
N GLU A 195 28.56 10.93 3.13
CA GLU A 195 28.81 9.50 2.91
C GLU A 195 27.48 8.72 2.72
N VAL A 196 26.41 9.12 3.43
CA VAL A 196 25.10 8.49 3.29
C VAL A 196 24.44 8.84 1.97
N TYR A 197 24.65 10.06 1.44
CA TYR A 197 24.16 10.43 0.12
C TYR A 197 24.84 9.64 -0.99
N ILE A 198 26.15 9.37 -0.87
CA ILE A 198 26.88 8.52 -1.83
C ILE A 198 26.33 7.10 -1.79
N LEU A 199 26.15 6.54 -0.59
CA LEU A 199 25.55 5.22 -0.41
C LEU A 199 24.15 5.15 -0.99
N GLN A 200 23.34 6.17 -0.76
CA GLN A 200 21.99 6.32 -1.30
C GLN A 200 21.97 6.33 -2.82
N LEU A 201 22.87 7.10 -3.45
CA LEU A 201 23.02 7.13 -4.91
C LEU A 201 23.44 5.77 -5.48
N MET A 202 24.33 5.06 -4.82
CA MET A 202 24.72 3.70 -5.21
C MET A 202 23.55 2.72 -5.13
N PHE A 203 22.73 2.77 -4.07
CA PHE A 203 21.55 1.94 -3.91
C PHE A 203 20.47 2.26 -4.93
N VAL A 204 20.19 3.54 -5.16
CA VAL A 204 19.22 3.97 -6.18
C VAL A 204 19.71 3.56 -7.57
N GLY A 205 21.00 3.74 -7.88
CA GLY A 205 21.60 3.31 -9.14
C GLY A 205 21.49 1.80 -9.36
N SER A 206 21.82 0.99 -8.35
CA SER A 206 21.68 -0.46 -8.41
C SER A 206 20.23 -0.91 -8.56
N SER A 207 19.30 -0.21 -7.92
CA SER A 207 17.86 -0.44 -8.04
C SER A 207 17.38 -0.18 -9.48
N LEU A 208 17.81 0.91 -10.12
CA LEU A 208 17.50 1.21 -11.52
C LEU A 208 18.05 0.12 -12.44
N VAL A 209 19.31 -0.27 -12.27
CA VAL A 209 19.95 -1.35 -13.06
C VAL A 209 19.17 -2.67 -12.86
N GLY A 210 18.84 -3.03 -11.61
CA GLY A 210 18.06 -4.23 -11.31
C GLY A 210 16.67 -4.21 -11.95
N THR A 211 16.00 -3.05 -11.93
CA THR A 211 14.69 -2.87 -12.59
C THR A 211 14.80 -3.04 -14.12
N VAL A 212 15.81 -2.45 -14.74
CA VAL A 212 16.07 -2.61 -16.18
C VAL A 212 16.39 -4.06 -16.52
N LEU A 213 17.24 -4.72 -15.76
CA LEU A 213 17.57 -6.14 -15.95
C LEU A 213 16.33 -7.02 -15.75
N GLY A 214 15.50 -6.72 -14.76
CA GLY A 214 14.21 -7.37 -14.55
C GLY A 214 13.30 -7.22 -15.77
N PHE A 215 13.19 -6.02 -16.31
CA PHE A 215 12.40 -5.73 -17.51
C PHE A 215 12.95 -6.43 -18.77
N LEU A 216 14.27 -6.47 -18.93
CA LEU A 216 14.90 -7.19 -20.04
C LEU A 216 14.71 -8.71 -19.94
N SER A 217 14.69 -9.26 -18.71
CA SER A 217 14.40 -10.67 -18.49
C SER A 217 12.97 -11.05 -18.87
N LEU A 218 12.01 -10.13 -18.78
CA LEU A 218 10.63 -10.33 -19.23
C LEU A 218 10.58 -10.64 -20.73
N LYS A 219 11.38 -9.96 -21.55
CA LYS A 219 11.42 -10.19 -23.00
C LYS A 219 11.97 -11.59 -23.39
N LYS A 220 12.82 -12.19 -22.54
CA LYS A 220 13.39 -13.52 -22.81
C LYS A 220 12.47 -14.67 -22.41
N VAL A 221 11.55 -14.44 -21.48
CA VAL A 221 10.67 -15.50 -20.90
C VAL A 221 9.36 -15.68 -21.70
N ASP A 222 9.04 -14.77 -22.64
CA ASP A 222 7.85 -14.90 -23.50
C ASP A 222 7.84 -16.16 -24.37
N ALA A 223 8.98 -16.88 -24.45
CA ALA A 223 9.10 -18.16 -25.16
C ALA A 223 8.68 -19.40 -24.35
N ALA A 224 8.54 -19.31 -23.03
CA ALA A 224 8.09 -20.43 -22.21
C ALA A 224 6.57 -20.33 -22.00
N LYS A 225 5.80 -20.98 -22.86
CA LYS A 225 4.35 -21.15 -22.72
C LYS A 225 4.00 -21.59 -21.29
N SER A 226 3.32 -20.73 -20.52
CA SER A 226 2.65 -21.20 -19.30
C SER A 226 1.53 -22.16 -19.70
N ALA A 227 1.65 -23.40 -19.28
CA ALA A 227 0.71 -24.47 -19.61
C ALA A 227 -0.63 -24.36 -18.87
N ASP A 228 -0.84 -23.32 -18.05
CA ASP A 228 -2.05 -23.14 -17.26
C ASP A 228 -2.89 -21.96 -17.78
N THR A 229 -3.91 -22.30 -18.57
CA THR A 229 -4.87 -21.34 -19.16
C THR A 229 -5.58 -20.49 -18.07
N GLU A 230 -5.81 -21.02 -16.89
CA GLU A 230 -6.43 -20.32 -15.77
C GLU A 230 -5.48 -19.26 -15.16
N ALA A 231 -4.20 -19.57 -15.05
CA ALA A 231 -3.20 -18.62 -14.56
C ALA A 231 -3.00 -17.47 -15.55
N VAL A 232 -3.02 -17.76 -16.86
CA VAL A 232 -2.92 -16.75 -17.92
C VAL A 232 -4.12 -15.80 -17.89
N LYS A 233 -5.34 -16.34 -17.74
CA LYS A 233 -6.55 -15.50 -17.62
C LYS A 233 -6.50 -14.59 -16.40
N ARG A 234 -6.05 -15.11 -15.24
CA ARG A 234 -5.89 -14.32 -14.02
C ARG A 234 -4.82 -13.23 -14.18
N ALA A 235 -3.68 -13.57 -14.79
CA ALA A 235 -2.63 -12.61 -15.07
C ALA A 235 -3.12 -11.46 -15.96
N ALA A 236 -3.87 -11.75 -17.02
CA ALA A 236 -4.46 -10.74 -17.90
C ALA A 236 -5.46 -9.84 -17.17
N MET A 237 -6.25 -10.40 -16.23
CA MET A 237 -7.16 -9.60 -15.40
C MET A 237 -6.42 -8.62 -14.49
N TYR A 238 -5.28 -9.01 -13.89
CA TYR A 238 -4.48 -8.11 -13.05
C TYR A 238 -3.81 -7.01 -13.87
N ASP A 239 -3.40 -7.32 -15.09
CA ASP A 239 -2.81 -6.34 -16.01
C ASP A 239 -3.84 -5.27 -16.40
N ASP A 240 -5.07 -5.67 -16.76
CA ASP A 240 -6.18 -4.76 -17.08
C ASP A 240 -6.51 -3.85 -15.88
N VAL A 241 -6.52 -4.39 -14.66
CA VAL A 241 -6.78 -3.59 -13.46
C VAL A 241 -5.62 -2.65 -13.15
N GLY A 242 -4.38 -3.11 -13.29
CA GLY A 242 -3.20 -2.25 -13.16
C GLY A 242 -3.31 -1.04 -14.07
N TYR A 243 -3.68 -1.25 -15.33
CA TYR A 243 -3.88 -0.18 -16.30
C TYR A 243 -5.01 0.78 -15.90
N ARG A 244 -6.17 0.26 -15.48
CA ARG A 244 -7.33 1.09 -15.08
C ARG A 244 -7.14 1.85 -13.78
N CYS A 245 -6.24 1.41 -12.91
CA CYS A 245 -5.87 2.16 -11.71
C CYS A 245 -5.00 3.39 -12.02
N VAL A 246 -4.37 3.41 -13.20
CA VAL A 246 -3.45 4.49 -13.64
C VAL A 246 -4.14 5.44 -14.62
N ALA A 247 -5.08 4.97 -15.42
CA ALA A 247 -5.86 5.77 -16.36
C ALA A 247 -6.96 6.58 -15.66
#